data_8b3bdad0fccf2f537f729d4c43179306
#
_entry.id   8b3bdad0fccf2f537f729d4c43179306
#
_cell.length_a   1.000
_cell.length_b   1.000
_cell.length_c   1.000
_cell.angle_alpha   90.00
_cell.angle_beta   90.00
_cell.angle_gamma   90.00
#
_symmetry.space_group_name_H-M   'P 1'
#
loop_
_entity.id
_entity.type
_entity.pdbx_description
1 polymer ?
#
loop_
_entity_poly.entity_id
_entity_poly.type
_entity_poly.pdbx_seq_one_letter_code
_entity_poly.pdbx_strand_id
1 'polypeptide(L)'
;MADIICVIGNKGGTGKTTLSHMLCQGMGLVGQRSVCVLTDTYREPLDPAGRRYLTADARSREALTKIVDKVRALKAWLGIIDGGGNRTEMDRKLYGLADLVLLPFRDSHEDIRTVIRDLEMFPRAYAVPMQWPTNAWQRETAEKTVSEFLAPYSDRILEPVFAISATKLLLQKQLPTSLPTPLANACRGMAHQVLDLLQIAVIDDLAESASTPEPATGASAAPQRAAAPQSAPDHAVPA
;
A
#
# COMPACT_ATOMS: atom_id res chain seq x y z
N MET A 1 4.53 3.92 21.42
CA MET A 1 5.26 4.90 20.58
C MET A 1 4.93 4.52 19.15
N ALA A 2 4.80 5.44 18.23
CA ALA A 2 4.55 5.08 16.82
C ALA A 2 5.80 4.48 16.18
N ASP A 3 5.64 3.46 15.33
CA ASP A 3 6.74 2.87 14.59
C ASP A 3 7.04 3.67 13.33
N ILE A 4 8.32 3.72 12.98
CA ILE A 4 8.84 4.39 11.79
C ILE A 4 9.36 3.34 10.80
N ILE A 5 8.80 3.38 9.61
CA ILE A 5 9.20 2.54 8.48
C ILE A 5 9.94 3.43 7.49
N CYS A 6 11.14 3.04 7.07
CA CYS A 6 11.88 3.75 6.04
C CYS A 6 11.96 2.93 4.77
N VAL A 7 11.58 3.52 3.64
CA VAL A 7 11.74 2.93 2.32
C VAL A 7 12.96 3.59 1.67
N ILE A 8 14.08 2.89 1.66
CA ILE A 8 15.39 3.41 1.22
C ILE A 8 16.04 2.51 0.16
N GLY A 9 17.22 2.84 -0.29
CA GLY A 9 18.03 2.04 -1.22
C GLY A 9 18.81 2.91 -2.19
N ASN A 10 20.03 2.49 -2.47
CA ASN A 10 21.03 3.27 -3.21
C ASN A 10 20.69 3.48 -4.68
N LYS A 11 19.82 2.68 -5.29
CA LYS A 11 19.47 2.81 -6.71
C LYS A 11 18.24 3.66 -6.94
N GLY A 12 18.31 4.57 -7.94
CA GLY A 12 17.16 5.32 -8.44
C GLY A 12 16.20 4.43 -9.24
N GLY A 13 14.89 4.72 -9.20
CA GLY A 13 13.90 4.05 -10.06
C GLY A 13 13.44 2.66 -9.60
N THR A 14 13.87 2.15 -8.45
CA THR A 14 13.47 0.84 -7.90
C THR A 14 12.03 0.80 -7.38
N GLY A 15 11.37 1.95 -7.24
CA GLY A 15 9.98 2.01 -6.79
C GLY A 15 9.78 2.50 -5.35
N LYS A 16 10.79 3.11 -4.71
CA LYS A 16 10.71 3.62 -3.32
C LYS A 16 9.45 4.44 -3.07
N THR A 17 9.24 5.50 -3.81
CA THR A 17 8.06 6.37 -3.66
C THR A 17 6.76 5.62 -3.91
N THR A 18 6.72 4.75 -4.92
CA THR A 18 5.53 3.93 -5.20
C THR A 18 5.22 3.01 -4.02
N LEU A 19 6.22 2.32 -3.48
CA LEU A 19 6.07 1.44 -2.33
C LEU A 19 5.62 2.22 -1.08
N SER A 20 6.21 3.39 -0.81
CA SER A 20 5.82 4.24 0.32
C SER A 20 4.35 4.63 0.25
N HIS A 21 3.87 5.06 -0.91
CA HIS A 21 2.47 5.41 -1.10
C HIS A 21 1.53 4.21 -1.15
N MET A 22 1.96 3.05 -1.70
CA MET A 22 1.21 1.79 -1.63
C MET A 22 1.00 1.36 -0.19
N LEU A 23 2.06 1.39 0.60
CA LEU A 23 2.03 1.01 2.01
C LEU A 23 1.12 1.94 2.82
N CYS A 24 1.28 3.26 2.69
CA CYS A 24 0.41 4.22 3.36
C CYS A 24 -1.07 4.04 2.98
N GLN A 25 -1.36 3.84 1.70
CA GLN A 25 -2.73 3.60 1.23
C GLN A 25 -3.27 2.27 1.77
N GLY A 26 -2.44 1.22 1.77
CA GLY A 26 -2.78 -0.09 2.33
C GLY A 26 -3.09 -0.02 3.81
N MET A 27 -2.26 0.68 4.60
CA MET A 27 -2.52 0.94 6.02
C MET A 27 -3.91 1.55 6.23
N GLY A 28 -4.24 2.60 5.46
CA GLY A 28 -5.57 3.21 5.56
C GLY A 28 -6.72 2.31 5.09
N LEU A 29 -6.46 1.32 4.20
CA LEU A 29 -7.45 0.33 3.77
C LEU A 29 -7.71 -0.77 4.81
N VAL A 30 -6.77 -1.00 5.73
CA VAL A 30 -6.89 -1.95 6.86
C VAL A 30 -7.13 -1.23 8.20
N GLY A 31 -7.57 0.04 8.16
CA GLY A 31 -7.92 0.81 9.37
C GLY A 31 -6.73 1.38 10.14
N GLN A 32 -5.49 1.14 9.71
CA GLN A 32 -4.29 1.66 10.38
C GLN A 32 -3.97 3.10 9.94
N ARG A 33 -3.81 4.01 10.89
CA ARG A 33 -3.44 5.41 10.63
C ARG A 33 -1.97 5.52 10.26
N SER A 34 -1.67 6.29 9.20
CA SER A 34 -0.28 6.49 8.75
C SER A 34 -0.03 7.88 8.17
N VAL A 35 1.24 8.26 8.14
CA VAL A 35 1.73 9.46 7.48
C VAL A 35 2.88 9.11 6.54
N CYS A 36 2.78 9.54 5.28
CA CYS A 36 3.84 9.44 4.28
C CYS A 36 4.72 10.69 4.38
N VAL A 37 5.99 10.49 4.68
CA VAL A 37 6.97 11.57 4.92
C VAL A 37 7.90 11.67 3.72
N LEU A 38 7.78 12.74 2.95
CA LEU A 38 8.60 13.00 1.77
C LEU A 38 9.95 13.60 2.18
N THR A 39 11.05 12.96 1.77
CA THR A 39 12.42 13.48 1.97
C THR A 39 13.14 13.82 0.66
N ASP A 40 12.57 13.47 -0.49
CA ASP A 40 13.15 13.74 -1.80
C ASP A 40 12.95 15.20 -2.20
N THR A 41 14.04 15.94 -2.29
CA THR A 41 14.03 17.39 -2.63
C THR A 41 13.63 17.69 -4.06
N TYR A 42 13.65 16.69 -4.95
CA TYR A 42 13.26 16.83 -6.36
C TYR A 42 11.77 16.58 -6.60
N ARG A 43 11.02 16.21 -5.57
CA ARG A 43 9.60 15.93 -5.67
C ARG A 43 8.77 16.98 -4.94
N GLU A 44 7.58 17.23 -5.46
CA GLU A 44 6.57 18.01 -4.76
C GLU A 44 5.74 17.11 -3.85
N PRO A 45 5.31 17.63 -2.68
CA PRO A 45 4.36 16.93 -1.83
C PRO A 45 3.04 16.68 -2.57
N LEU A 46 2.48 15.50 -2.37
CA LEU A 46 1.19 15.16 -2.94
C LEU A 46 0.05 15.70 -2.07
N ASP A 47 -1.04 16.10 -2.73
CA ASP A 47 -2.26 16.52 -2.06
C ASP A 47 -2.84 15.39 -1.20
N PRO A 48 -3.24 15.62 0.06
CA PRO A 48 -3.89 14.64 0.90
C PRO A 48 -5.29 14.24 0.41
N ALA A 49 -5.91 15.02 -0.50
CA ALA A 49 -7.26 14.77 -1.00
C ALA A 49 -7.40 13.37 -1.63
N GLY A 50 -8.40 12.60 -1.20
CA GLY A 50 -8.68 11.25 -1.63
C GLY A 50 -7.75 10.17 -1.05
N ARG A 51 -6.74 10.52 -0.25
CA ARG A 51 -5.81 9.58 0.39
C ARG A 51 -6.33 9.13 1.76
N ARG A 52 -6.04 7.89 2.12
CA ARG A 52 -6.38 7.34 3.43
C ARG A 52 -5.25 7.51 4.46
N TYR A 53 -4.32 8.42 4.19
CA TYR A 53 -3.15 8.72 5.00
C TYR A 53 -2.79 10.20 4.89
N LEU A 54 -2.01 10.70 5.83
CA LEU A 54 -1.49 12.06 5.77
C LEU A 54 -0.19 12.12 4.97
N THR A 55 0.09 13.27 4.38
CA THR A 55 1.37 13.57 3.73
C THR A 55 2.11 14.65 4.51
N ALA A 56 3.42 14.51 4.64
CA ALA A 56 4.26 15.49 5.33
C ALA A 56 5.53 15.77 4.51
N ASP A 57 5.90 17.03 4.42
CA ASP A 57 7.11 17.49 3.74
C ASP A 57 8.27 17.59 4.72
N ALA A 58 9.27 16.70 4.55
CA ALA A 58 10.47 16.62 5.38
C ALA A 58 11.75 16.75 4.53
N ARG A 59 11.71 17.56 3.47
CA ARG A 59 12.85 17.78 2.57
C ARG A 59 14.00 18.54 3.22
N SER A 60 13.78 19.25 4.35
CA SER A 60 14.86 19.78 5.19
C SER A 60 15.14 18.85 6.38
N ARG A 61 16.39 18.90 6.88
CA ARG A 61 16.81 18.09 8.05
C ARG A 61 16.01 18.43 9.29
N GLU A 62 15.77 19.70 9.54
CA GLU A 62 15.03 20.22 10.69
C GLU A 62 13.55 19.79 10.62
N ALA A 63 12.95 19.82 9.41
CA ALA A 63 11.60 19.31 9.19
C ALA A 63 11.50 17.81 9.46
N LEU A 64 12.46 17.02 8.98
CA LEU A 64 12.49 15.57 9.20
C LEU A 64 12.51 15.24 10.70
N THR A 65 13.42 15.84 11.46
CA THR A 65 13.53 15.59 12.92
C THR A 65 12.22 15.95 13.62
N LYS A 66 11.67 17.14 13.37
CA LYS A 66 10.40 17.59 13.97
C LYS A 66 9.22 16.68 13.62
N ILE A 67 9.16 16.18 12.38
CA ILE A 67 8.07 15.28 11.95
C ILE A 67 8.23 13.92 12.60
N VAL A 68 9.43 13.34 12.62
CA VAL A 68 9.70 12.06 13.29
C VAL A 68 9.33 12.12 14.76
N ASP A 69 9.74 13.18 15.49
CA ASP A 69 9.42 13.36 16.91
C ASP A 69 7.90 13.46 17.13
N LYS A 70 7.20 14.22 16.26
CA LYS A 70 5.74 14.33 16.33
C LYS A 70 5.05 12.98 16.06
N VAL A 71 5.48 12.25 15.04
CA VAL A 71 4.90 10.95 14.70
C VAL A 71 5.13 9.98 15.85
N ARG A 72 6.35 9.90 16.40
CA ARG A 72 6.67 9.04 17.53
C ARG A 72 5.83 9.34 18.78
N ALA A 73 5.41 10.58 18.99
CA ALA A 73 4.51 10.96 20.08
C ALA A 73 3.05 10.50 19.88
N LEU A 74 2.66 10.14 18.66
CA LEU A 74 1.30 9.68 18.35
C LEU A 74 1.15 8.20 18.76
N LYS A 75 0.00 7.88 19.37
CA LYS A 75 -0.38 6.49 19.63
C LYS A 75 -1.14 5.91 18.43
N ALA A 76 -0.89 4.64 18.12
CA ALA A 76 -1.56 3.93 17.03
C ALA A 76 -1.40 4.60 15.63
N TRP A 77 -0.27 5.24 15.38
CA TRP A 77 0.11 5.76 14.09
C TRP A 77 1.38 5.08 13.57
N LEU A 78 1.57 5.12 12.25
CA LEU A 78 2.80 4.69 11.57
C LEU A 78 3.38 5.84 10.76
N GLY A 79 4.69 6.02 10.84
CA GLY A 79 5.43 6.92 9.97
C GLY A 79 6.09 6.14 8.84
N ILE A 80 5.77 6.44 7.58
CA ILE A 80 6.42 5.85 6.41
C ILE A 80 7.25 6.93 5.74
N ILE A 81 8.59 6.79 5.79
CA ILE A 81 9.53 7.76 5.24
C ILE A 81 9.93 7.31 3.84
N ASP A 82 9.58 8.11 2.84
CA ASP A 82 10.03 7.94 1.44
C ASP A 82 11.45 8.50 1.30
N GLY A 83 12.44 7.62 1.26
CA GLY A 83 13.84 7.95 1.04
C GLY A 83 14.11 8.29 -0.43
N GLY A 84 14.89 9.34 -0.68
CA GLY A 84 15.36 9.68 -2.02
C GLY A 84 16.35 8.63 -2.58
N GLY A 85 16.59 8.66 -3.89
CA GLY A 85 17.60 7.80 -4.51
C GLY A 85 19.03 8.37 -4.40
N ASN A 86 20.04 7.49 -4.48
CA ASN A 86 21.47 7.83 -4.52
C ASN A 86 21.94 8.68 -3.32
N ARG A 87 21.50 8.37 -2.12
CA ARG A 87 21.77 9.14 -0.90
C ARG A 87 22.26 8.27 0.25
N THR A 88 23.33 7.51 0.05
CA THR A 88 23.84 6.53 1.03
C THR A 88 24.00 7.11 2.45
N GLU A 89 24.46 8.35 2.59
CA GLU A 89 24.58 8.99 3.91
C GLU A 89 23.21 9.24 4.56
N MET A 90 22.23 9.70 3.76
CA MET A 90 20.86 9.89 4.24
C MET A 90 20.21 8.54 4.57
N ASP A 91 20.42 7.51 3.75
CA ASP A 91 19.89 6.17 3.99
C ASP A 91 20.42 5.58 5.32
N ARG A 92 21.70 5.80 5.65
CA ARG A 92 22.24 5.42 6.96
C ARG A 92 21.58 6.15 8.12
N LYS A 93 21.28 7.44 7.96
CA LYS A 93 20.56 8.22 8.98
C LYS A 93 19.13 7.72 9.14
N LEU A 94 18.43 7.49 8.04
CA LEU A 94 17.07 6.96 8.05
C LEU A 94 17.02 5.55 8.66
N TYR A 95 18.00 4.69 8.34
CA TYR A 95 18.16 3.38 8.98
C TYR A 95 18.28 3.47 10.50
N GLY A 96 19.03 4.45 11.01
CA GLY A 96 19.17 4.68 12.44
C GLY A 96 17.89 5.16 13.13
N LEU A 97 16.98 5.77 12.39
CA LEU A 97 15.68 6.25 12.91
C LEU A 97 14.57 5.20 12.80
N ALA A 98 14.72 4.22 11.91
CA ALA A 98 13.67 3.29 11.56
C ALA A 98 13.57 2.09 12.51
N ASP A 99 12.34 1.67 12.77
CA ASP A 99 12.02 0.39 13.42
C ASP A 99 12.01 -0.74 12.38
N LEU A 100 11.59 -0.42 11.15
CA LEU A 100 11.60 -1.32 9.98
C LEU A 100 12.16 -0.60 8.75
N VAL A 101 12.97 -1.29 7.96
CA VAL A 101 13.53 -0.77 6.71
C VAL A 101 13.14 -1.66 5.55
N LEU A 102 12.67 -1.05 4.47
CA LEU A 102 12.28 -1.73 3.23
C LEU A 102 13.18 -1.28 2.09
N LEU A 103 13.69 -2.24 1.33
CA LEU A 103 14.61 -2.07 0.21
C LEU A 103 13.94 -2.54 -1.09
N PRO A 104 13.23 -1.69 -1.82
CA PRO A 104 12.60 -2.08 -3.07
C PRO A 104 13.65 -2.32 -4.17
N PHE A 105 13.49 -3.42 -4.90
CA PHE A 105 14.34 -3.79 -6.03
C PHE A 105 13.51 -4.43 -7.15
N ARG A 106 14.06 -4.51 -8.35
CA ARG A 106 13.47 -5.19 -9.52
C ARG A 106 14.27 -6.43 -9.87
N ASP A 107 13.78 -7.20 -10.81
CA ASP A 107 14.37 -8.44 -11.31
C ASP A 107 15.63 -8.26 -12.19
N SER A 108 16.14 -7.02 -12.34
CA SER A 108 17.38 -6.80 -13.08
C SER A 108 18.62 -7.19 -12.26
N HIS A 109 19.63 -7.75 -12.92
CA HIS A 109 20.91 -8.11 -12.28
C HIS A 109 21.55 -6.94 -11.51
N GLU A 110 21.42 -5.73 -12.03
CA GLU A 110 21.98 -4.54 -11.37
C GLU A 110 21.22 -4.19 -10.09
N ASP A 111 19.88 -4.30 -10.10
CA ASP A 111 19.04 -4.07 -8.91
C ASP A 111 19.35 -5.14 -7.84
N ILE A 112 19.48 -6.41 -8.26
CA ILE A 112 19.82 -7.54 -7.37
C ILE A 112 21.18 -7.31 -6.72
N ARG A 113 22.21 -6.94 -7.48
CA ARG A 113 23.53 -6.62 -6.91
C ARG A 113 23.47 -5.44 -5.92
N THR A 114 22.64 -4.44 -6.22
CA THR A 114 22.50 -3.28 -5.36
C THR A 114 21.78 -3.64 -4.07
N VAL A 115 20.67 -4.39 -4.14
CA VAL A 115 19.92 -4.78 -2.94
C VAL A 115 20.74 -5.74 -2.04
N ILE A 116 21.60 -6.59 -2.60
CA ILE A 116 22.54 -7.41 -1.81
C ILE A 116 23.44 -6.52 -0.96
N ARG A 117 24.10 -5.51 -1.57
CA ARG A 117 24.95 -4.56 -0.85
C ARG A 117 24.18 -3.77 0.21
N ASP A 118 22.92 -3.40 -0.10
CA ASP A 118 22.05 -2.70 0.84
C ASP A 118 21.64 -3.63 2.01
N LEU A 119 21.37 -4.92 1.77
CA LEU A 119 21.08 -5.92 2.80
C LEU A 119 22.30 -6.21 3.70
N GLU A 120 23.51 -6.18 3.14
CA GLU A 120 24.76 -6.26 3.91
C GLU A 120 24.97 -5.01 4.79
N MET A 121 24.70 -3.83 4.22
CA MET A 121 24.85 -2.55 4.93
C MET A 121 23.79 -2.35 6.02
N PHE A 122 22.59 -2.90 5.83
CA PHE A 122 21.42 -2.72 6.69
C PHE A 122 20.85 -4.06 7.19
N PRO A 123 21.45 -4.68 8.22
CA PRO A 123 21.09 -6.04 8.68
C PRO A 123 19.63 -6.22 9.11
N ARG A 124 18.92 -5.14 9.52
CA ARG A 124 17.49 -5.17 9.90
C ARG A 124 16.54 -4.83 8.74
N ALA A 125 17.06 -4.70 7.51
CA ALA A 125 16.24 -4.36 6.37
C ALA A 125 15.67 -5.59 5.68
N TYR A 126 14.50 -5.41 5.05
CA TYR A 126 13.82 -6.41 4.23
C TYR A 126 13.78 -5.96 2.78
N ALA A 127 14.10 -6.85 1.87
CA ALA A 127 14.04 -6.62 0.44
C ALA A 127 12.61 -6.82 -0.08
N VAL A 128 12.15 -5.92 -0.95
CA VAL A 128 10.79 -5.96 -1.52
C VAL A 128 10.91 -6.04 -3.04
N PRO A 129 10.61 -7.21 -3.66
CA PRO A 129 10.56 -7.32 -5.11
C PRO A 129 9.42 -6.45 -5.67
N MET A 130 9.77 -5.47 -6.51
CA MET A 130 8.84 -4.51 -7.08
C MET A 130 8.67 -4.70 -8.58
N GLN A 131 7.47 -4.39 -9.10
CA GLN A 131 7.13 -4.54 -10.51
C GLN A 131 7.39 -5.96 -11.02
N TRP A 132 7.08 -6.94 -10.19
CA TRP A 132 7.33 -8.35 -10.48
C TRP A 132 6.56 -8.81 -11.71
N PRO A 133 7.16 -9.64 -12.56
CA PRO A 133 6.52 -10.08 -13.79
C PRO A 133 5.21 -10.84 -13.54
N THR A 134 4.18 -10.53 -14.33
CA THR A 134 2.90 -11.26 -14.31
C THR A 134 2.87 -12.43 -15.29
N ASN A 135 3.72 -12.39 -16.32
CA ASN A 135 3.91 -13.50 -17.26
C ASN A 135 4.62 -14.66 -16.59
N ALA A 136 4.09 -15.88 -16.70
CA ALA A 136 4.59 -17.05 -16.00
C ALA A 136 6.06 -17.37 -16.28
N TRP A 137 6.48 -17.33 -17.55
CA TRP A 137 7.86 -17.59 -17.93
C TRP A 137 8.85 -16.56 -17.40
N GLN A 138 8.50 -15.26 -17.49
CA GLN A 138 9.34 -14.20 -16.94
C GLN A 138 9.42 -14.29 -15.42
N ARG A 139 8.31 -14.62 -14.77
CA ARG A 139 8.25 -14.77 -13.33
C ARG A 139 9.13 -15.92 -12.86
N GLU A 140 9.05 -17.11 -13.49
CA GLU A 140 9.91 -18.25 -13.17
C GLU A 140 11.40 -17.90 -13.31
N THR A 141 11.76 -17.15 -14.36
CA THR A 141 13.13 -16.68 -14.56
C THR A 141 13.56 -15.73 -13.45
N ALA A 142 12.71 -14.79 -13.06
CA ALA A 142 13.00 -13.83 -11.99
C ALA A 142 13.11 -14.54 -10.62
N GLU A 143 12.20 -15.45 -10.32
CA GLU A 143 12.22 -16.26 -9.08
C GLU A 143 13.48 -17.10 -8.98
N LYS A 144 13.90 -17.76 -10.08
CA LYS A 144 15.15 -18.50 -10.14
C LYS A 144 16.35 -17.60 -9.86
N THR A 145 16.40 -16.43 -10.49
CA THR A 145 17.50 -15.48 -10.30
C THR A 145 17.56 -15.00 -8.84
N VAL A 146 16.42 -14.65 -8.25
CA VAL A 146 16.35 -14.23 -6.84
C VAL A 146 16.76 -15.38 -5.92
N SER A 147 16.24 -16.59 -6.13
CA SER A 147 16.59 -17.76 -5.29
C SER A 147 18.08 -18.09 -5.35
N GLU A 148 18.74 -17.86 -6.50
CA GLU A 148 20.16 -18.10 -6.67
C GLU A 148 21.03 -17.03 -5.97
N PHE A 149 20.75 -15.75 -6.24
CA PHE A 149 21.62 -14.67 -5.77
C PHE A 149 21.29 -14.16 -4.37
N LEU A 150 20.03 -14.29 -3.94
CA LEU A 150 19.57 -13.81 -2.63
C LEU A 150 19.32 -14.96 -1.63
N ALA A 151 19.76 -16.19 -1.93
CA ALA A 151 19.65 -17.34 -1.01
C ALA A 151 20.10 -17.04 0.44
N PRO A 152 21.22 -16.33 0.68
CA PRO A 152 21.67 -16.00 2.04
C PRO A 152 20.73 -15.05 2.80
N TYR A 153 19.77 -14.41 2.11
CA TYR A 153 18.86 -13.40 2.64
C TYR A 153 17.39 -13.79 2.49
N SER A 154 17.11 -15.08 2.21
CA SER A 154 15.77 -15.57 1.90
C SER A 154 14.72 -15.25 2.99
N ASP A 155 15.14 -15.22 4.25
CA ASP A 155 14.33 -14.83 5.42
C ASP A 155 14.01 -13.33 5.51
N ARG A 156 14.67 -12.52 4.68
CA ARG A 156 14.51 -11.07 4.60
C ARG A 156 13.98 -10.59 3.26
N ILE A 157 13.32 -11.46 2.49
CA ILE A 157 12.66 -11.12 1.23
C ILE A 157 11.16 -11.20 1.43
N LEU A 158 10.46 -10.12 1.17
CA LEU A 158 9.01 -10.07 1.24
C LEU A 158 8.37 -10.61 -0.05
N GLU A 159 7.06 -10.90 0.05
CA GLU A 159 6.27 -11.28 -1.11
C GLU A 159 6.31 -10.19 -2.20
N PRO A 160 6.39 -10.58 -3.48
CA PRO A 160 6.56 -9.64 -4.56
C PRO A 160 5.33 -8.77 -4.83
N VAL A 161 5.58 -7.52 -5.14
CA VAL A 161 4.58 -6.60 -5.68
C VAL A 161 4.59 -6.72 -7.21
N PHE A 162 3.56 -7.35 -7.75
CA PHE A 162 3.42 -7.54 -9.20
C PHE A 162 3.28 -6.22 -9.96
N ALA A 163 3.65 -6.23 -11.24
CA ALA A 163 3.52 -5.08 -12.11
C ALA A 163 2.02 -4.73 -12.34
N ILE A 164 1.59 -3.63 -11.77
CA ILE A 164 0.22 -3.11 -11.90
C ILE A 164 0.32 -1.70 -12.51
N SER A 165 -0.21 -1.51 -13.71
CA SER A 165 -0.17 -0.20 -14.39
C SER A 165 -0.87 0.90 -13.59
N ALA A 166 -1.87 0.55 -12.80
CA ALA A 166 -2.61 1.47 -11.94
C ALA A 166 -1.79 2.06 -10.77
N THR A 167 -0.59 1.56 -10.46
CA THR A 167 0.29 2.14 -9.41
C THR A 167 0.60 3.61 -9.68
N LYS A 168 0.58 4.04 -10.94
CA LYS A 168 0.74 5.45 -11.33
C LYS A 168 -0.30 6.38 -10.69
N LEU A 169 -1.50 5.87 -10.37
CA LEU A 169 -2.55 6.65 -9.71
C LEU A 169 -2.11 7.14 -8.33
N LEU A 170 -1.32 6.33 -7.60
CA LEU A 170 -0.83 6.69 -6.26
C LEU A 170 0.05 7.94 -6.25
N LEU A 171 0.69 8.23 -7.38
CA LEU A 171 1.62 9.37 -7.54
C LEU A 171 0.97 10.58 -8.21
N GLN A 172 -0.32 10.51 -8.53
CA GLN A 172 -1.06 11.67 -9.04
C GLN A 172 -1.28 12.70 -7.94
N LYS A 173 -1.40 13.97 -8.30
CA LYS A 173 -1.66 15.06 -7.36
C LYS A 173 -2.87 14.77 -6.48
N GLN A 174 -3.96 14.32 -7.07
CA GLN A 174 -5.17 13.89 -6.38
C GLN A 174 -5.41 12.40 -6.63
N LEU A 175 -5.74 11.66 -5.58
CA LEU A 175 -6.07 10.26 -5.68
C LEU A 175 -7.57 10.10 -6.01
N PRO A 176 -7.96 9.22 -6.95
CA PRO A 176 -9.36 8.94 -7.18
C PRO A 176 -10.04 8.34 -5.94
N THR A 177 -11.34 8.62 -5.77
CA THR A 177 -12.12 8.18 -4.60
C THR A 177 -12.12 6.66 -4.42
N SER A 178 -12.06 5.91 -5.53
CA SER A 178 -11.93 4.46 -5.52
C SER A 178 -10.72 4.02 -6.34
N LEU A 179 -9.95 3.08 -5.81
CA LEU A 179 -8.84 2.46 -6.52
C LEU A 179 -9.33 1.22 -7.27
N PRO A 180 -8.71 0.89 -8.43
CA PRO A 180 -8.92 -0.41 -9.07
C PRO A 180 -8.63 -1.55 -8.08
N THR A 181 -9.49 -2.56 -8.07
CA THR A 181 -9.40 -3.70 -7.13
C THR A 181 -8.01 -4.35 -7.08
N PRO A 182 -7.31 -4.61 -8.20
CA PRO A 182 -5.98 -5.19 -8.14
C PRO A 182 -4.97 -4.31 -7.36
N LEU A 183 -5.05 -2.99 -7.54
CA LEU A 183 -4.18 -2.06 -6.82
C LEU A 183 -4.53 -2.00 -5.33
N ALA A 184 -5.83 -1.93 -5.00
CA ALA A 184 -6.29 -1.93 -3.62
C ALA A 184 -5.85 -3.20 -2.87
N ASN A 185 -5.96 -4.37 -3.52
CA ASN A 185 -5.52 -5.64 -2.95
C ASN A 185 -4.00 -5.70 -2.76
N ALA A 186 -3.22 -5.22 -3.73
CA ALA A 186 -1.76 -5.15 -3.59
C ALA A 186 -1.35 -4.19 -2.44
N CYS A 187 -2.05 -3.07 -2.28
CA CYS A 187 -1.81 -2.16 -1.14
C CYS A 187 -2.13 -2.85 0.21
N ARG A 188 -3.26 -3.56 0.32
CA ARG A 188 -3.60 -4.32 1.55
C ARG A 188 -2.59 -5.42 1.84
N GLY A 189 -2.24 -6.24 0.83
CA GLY A 189 -1.26 -7.32 0.99
C GLY A 189 0.08 -6.81 1.52
N MET A 190 0.59 -5.69 0.98
CA MET A 190 1.81 -5.07 1.49
C MET A 190 1.66 -4.54 2.92
N ALA A 191 0.49 -3.95 3.26
CA ALA A 191 0.24 -3.49 4.61
C ALA A 191 0.22 -4.65 5.62
N HIS A 192 -0.43 -5.76 5.30
CA HIS A 192 -0.45 -6.95 6.16
C HIS A 192 0.95 -7.48 6.42
N GLN A 193 1.77 -7.70 5.38
CA GLN A 193 3.14 -8.17 5.54
C GLN A 193 3.96 -7.28 6.50
N VAL A 194 3.81 -5.96 6.37
CA VAL A 194 4.54 -5.02 7.21
C VAL A 194 4.00 -4.97 8.64
N LEU A 195 2.69 -5.06 8.83
CA LEU A 195 2.07 -5.13 10.17
C LEU A 195 2.47 -6.40 10.89
N ASP A 196 2.55 -7.53 10.19
CA ASP A 196 3.04 -8.81 10.73
C ASP A 196 4.49 -8.69 11.20
N LEU A 197 5.37 -8.07 10.40
CA LEU A 197 6.76 -7.83 10.79
C LEU A 197 6.90 -6.93 12.03
N LEU A 198 6.02 -5.95 12.16
CA LEU A 198 5.97 -5.05 13.32
C LEU A 198 5.19 -5.64 14.51
N GLN A 199 4.59 -6.83 14.35
CA GLN A 199 3.74 -7.49 15.35
C GLN A 199 2.55 -6.62 15.77
N ILE A 200 1.99 -5.85 14.85
CA ILE A 200 0.81 -4.99 15.06
C ILE A 200 -0.43 -5.76 14.60
N ALA A 201 -1.35 -6.00 15.54
CA ALA A 201 -2.62 -6.65 15.21
C ALA A 201 -3.49 -5.73 14.32
N VAL A 202 -4.04 -6.28 13.24
CA VAL A 202 -5.07 -5.62 12.42
C VAL A 202 -6.40 -5.75 13.15
N ILE A 203 -7.05 -4.62 13.43
CA ILE A 203 -8.41 -4.64 13.96
C ILE A 203 -9.34 -4.80 12.75
N ASP A 204 -9.82 -6.01 12.53
CA ASP A 204 -10.78 -6.31 11.46
C ASP A 204 -12.19 -5.80 11.88
N ASP A 205 -12.42 -4.48 11.78
CA ASP A 205 -13.74 -3.86 12.00
C ASP A 205 -14.77 -4.21 10.90
N LEU A 206 -14.42 -5.06 9.94
CA LEU A 206 -15.30 -5.43 8.82
C LEU A 206 -16.10 -6.71 9.06
N ALA A 207 -15.90 -7.42 10.17
CA ALA A 207 -16.65 -8.65 10.47
C ALA A 207 -18.00 -8.41 11.18
N GLU A 208 -18.24 -7.22 11.75
CA GLU A 208 -19.48 -6.96 12.50
C GLU A 208 -20.64 -6.32 11.72
N SER A 209 -20.46 -5.93 10.46
CA SER A 209 -21.55 -5.32 9.67
C SER A 209 -22.38 -6.31 8.84
N ALA A 210 -22.15 -7.62 8.97
CA ALA A 210 -22.87 -8.66 8.21
C ALA A 210 -23.95 -9.42 9.00
N SER A 211 -24.25 -9.05 10.24
CA SER A 211 -25.40 -9.60 10.97
C SER A 211 -26.63 -8.69 10.80
N THR A 212 -27.26 -8.78 9.65
CA THR A 212 -28.64 -8.28 9.48
C THR A 212 -29.57 -9.16 10.32
N PRO A 213 -30.35 -8.62 11.25
CA PRO A 213 -31.36 -9.42 11.92
C PRO A 213 -32.47 -9.82 10.93
N GLU A 214 -32.76 -11.12 10.86
CA GLU A 214 -33.94 -11.64 10.14
C GLU A 214 -35.21 -10.95 10.62
N PRO A 215 -36.11 -10.53 9.75
CA PRO A 215 -37.42 -10.07 10.16
C PRO A 215 -38.25 -11.26 10.63
N ALA A 216 -38.71 -11.18 11.87
CA ALA A 216 -39.61 -12.12 12.49
C ALA A 216 -40.86 -12.34 11.64
N THR A 217 -41.06 -13.57 11.23
CA THR A 217 -42.32 -14.09 10.67
C THR A 217 -43.41 -14.13 11.74
N GLY A 218 -44.50 -13.45 11.50
CA GLY A 218 -45.67 -13.55 12.37
C GLY A 218 -46.96 -13.06 11.72
N ALA A 219 -47.82 -14.03 11.39
CA ALA A 219 -49.31 -13.99 11.28
C ALA A 219 -49.94 -13.52 9.96
N SER A 220 -50.31 -14.47 9.18
CA SER A 220 -51.68 -14.87 8.71
C SER A 220 -52.79 -13.81 8.66
N ALA A 221 -53.31 -13.53 7.46
CA ALA A 221 -54.72 -13.50 7.17
C ALA A 221 -54.98 -13.55 5.64
N ALA A 222 -55.81 -14.46 5.24
CA ALA A 222 -56.25 -14.77 3.88
C ALA A 222 -57.47 -13.90 3.47
N PRO A 223 -58.19 -14.18 2.37
CA PRO A 223 -58.19 -13.31 1.19
C PRO A 223 -59.59 -12.71 0.93
N GLN A 224 -59.67 -11.65 0.17
CA GLN A 224 -60.92 -11.27 -0.50
C GLN A 224 -60.75 -10.93 -1.98
N ARG A 225 -61.69 -11.46 -2.74
CA ARG A 225 -61.88 -11.65 -4.16
C ARG A 225 -62.59 -10.46 -4.79
N ALA A 226 -62.55 -10.38 -6.12
CA ALA A 226 -63.42 -9.70 -7.10
C ALA A 226 -63.01 -8.23 -7.43
N ALA A 227 -63.01 -7.73 -8.65
CA ALA A 227 -63.57 -8.13 -9.95
C ALA A 227 -62.84 -7.27 -11.03
N ALA A 228 -62.66 -7.81 -12.22
CA ALA A 228 -62.53 -7.07 -13.47
C ALA A 228 -63.92 -6.66 -13.96
N PRO A 229 -64.15 -5.86 -15.00
CA PRO A 229 -63.50 -5.90 -16.31
C PRO A 229 -63.43 -4.58 -17.14
N GLN A 230 -62.90 -4.72 -18.39
CA GLN A 230 -63.19 -4.05 -19.67
C GLN A 230 -62.73 -2.58 -19.84
N SER A 231 -62.18 -2.07 -20.91
CA SER A 231 -62.10 -2.37 -22.33
C SER A 231 -61.21 -1.33 -23.00
N ALA A 232 -60.52 -1.70 -24.03
CA ALA A 232 -59.92 -0.79 -25.02
C ALA A 232 -61.00 -0.07 -25.85
N PRO A 233 -60.72 0.92 -26.70
CA PRO A 233 -59.87 0.76 -27.88
C PRO A 233 -59.06 2.01 -28.34
N ASP A 234 -58.00 1.73 -29.09
CA ASP A 234 -57.71 2.17 -30.48
C ASP A 234 -57.66 3.68 -30.85
N HIS A 235 -56.57 4.07 -31.43
CA HIS A 235 -56.42 4.79 -32.71
C HIS A 235 -54.99 5.41 -32.83
N ALA A 236 -54.20 4.81 -33.72
CA ALA A 236 -53.84 5.34 -35.04
C ALA A 236 -52.77 6.43 -35.10
N VAL A 237 -51.65 6.07 -35.68
CA VAL A 237 -50.65 6.82 -36.44
C VAL A 237 -51.32 7.60 -37.58
N PRO A 238 -50.81 8.72 -38.19
CA PRO A 238 -49.47 8.85 -38.73
C PRO A 238 -48.90 10.27 -38.77
N ALA A 239 -47.63 10.39 -38.97
CA ALA A 239 -46.87 10.99 -40.06
C ALA A 239 -45.40 11.09 -39.64
#